data_fcf53413ac74180ece9305a47fe898d5
#
_entry.id   fcf53413ac74180ece9305a47fe898d5
#
_cell.length_a   1.000
_cell.length_b   1.000
_cell.length_c   1.000
_cell.angle_alpha   90.00
_cell.angle_beta   90.00
_cell.angle_gamma   90.00
#
_symmetry.space_group_name_H-M   'P 1'
#
loop_
_entity.id
_entity.type
_entity.pdbx_description
1 polymer ?
#
loop_
_entity_poly.entity_id
_entity_poly.type
_entity_poly.pdbx_seq_one_letter_code
_entity_poly.pdbx_strand_id
1 'polypeptide(L)'
;RTKTYTVAALFDVGFYEYDNTFIFLPLDAAQLFFKQKDAVSYLEVFVSNADQASEEGQKIVAALGGDARILDWQRSNSSLVNALIVQRDVMFLILTLIIVVAAFNIISSMIMMVKDKGRDIAILRTMGASRGMILRIFILSGASIGIVGTLAGFVLGIVITQHLEDIRQFIQNALHMQLFAAEIYFFTRLPAVIVPHEVAAVVIMALALSFLATLYPSWRAARLDPVEGLRYE
;
A
#
# COMPACT_ATOMS: atom_id res chain seq x y z
N ARG A 1 -12.36 15.58 44.45
CA ARG A 1 -13.09 14.55 45.21
C ARG A 1 -12.35 13.27 45.15
N THR A 2 -12.26 12.55 46.25
CA THR A 2 -11.64 11.25 46.31
C THR A 2 -12.69 10.25 46.79
N LYS A 3 -12.79 9.12 46.14
CA LYS A 3 -13.64 7.99 46.55
C LYS A 3 -12.86 6.71 46.32
N THR A 4 -12.92 5.82 47.27
CA THR A 4 -12.23 4.53 47.19
C THR A 4 -13.15 3.51 46.53
N TYR A 5 -12.62 2.77 45.58
CA TYR A 5 -13.29 1.67 44.88
C TYR A 5 -12.43 0.42 44.98
N THR A 6 -13.07 -0.74 45.04
CA THR A 6 -12.40 -2.03 44.98
C THR A 6 -12.18 -2.42 43.51
N VAL A 7 -10.93 -2.75 43.14
CA VAL A 7 -10.61 -3.26 41.81
C VAL A 7 -11.20 -4.65 41.67
N ALA A 8 -12.18 -4.83 40.77
CA ALA A 8 -12.87 -6.09 40.53
C ALA A 8 -12.15 -6.94 39.46
N ALA A 9 -11.56 -6.32 38.46
CA ALA A 9 -10.83 -6.98 37.40
C ALA A 9 -9.83 -6.02 36.74
N LEU A 10 -8.82 -6.59 36.08
CA LEU A 10 -7.93 -5.90 35.16
C LEU A 10 -8.28 -6.33 33.74
N PHE A 11 -8.18 -5.42 32.80
CA PHE A 11 -8.37 -5.70 31.38
C PHE A 11 -7.09 -5.38 30.62
N ASP A 12 -6.91 -6.06 29.50
CA ASP A 12 -5.83 -5.86 28.54
C ASP A 12 -6.43 -6.03 27.15
N VAL A 13 -6.57 -4.93 26.42
CA VAL A 13 -7.08 -4.91 25.04
C VAL A 13 -5.94 -4.85 24.04
N GLY A 14 -4.68 -4.82 24.50
CA GLY A 14 -3.49 -4.71 23.66
C GLY A 14 -3.27 -3.30 23.09
N PHE A 15 -3.88 -2.29 23.68
CA PHE A 15 -3.72 -0.90 23.31
C PHE A 15 -3.25 -0.10 24.54
N TYR A 16 -1.97 0.17 24.61
CA TYR A 16 -1.28 0.72 25.79
C TYR A 16 -1.97 1.94 26.42
N GLU A 17 -2.47 2.87 25.61
CA GLU A 17 -3.14 4.07 26.10
C GLU A 17 -4.46 3.74 26.81
N TYR A 18 -5.21 2.78 26.27
CA TYR A 18 -6.46 2.31 26.89
C TYR A 18 -6.19 1.55 28.19
N ASP A 19 -5.23 0.65 28.15
CA ASP A 19 -4.91 -0.23 29.30
C ASP A 19 -4.37 0.59 30.49
N ASN A 20 -3.72 1.73 30.24
CA ASN A 20 -3.17 2.57 31.32
C ASN A 20 -4.05 3.74 31.74
N THR A 21 -5.04 4.15 30.92
CA THR A 21 -5.76 5.40 31.15
C THR A 21 -7.23 5.17 31.50
N PHE A 22 -7.85 4.10 30.99
CA PHE A 22 -9.27 3.88 31.17
C PHE A 22 -9.61 3.12 32.43
N ILE A 23 -10.65 3.59 33.13
CA ILE A 23 -11.25 2.94 34.30
C ILE A 23 -12.73 2.75 34.01
N PHE A 24 -13.18 1.51 34.06
CA PHE A 24 -14.60 1.16 33.90
C PHE A 24 -15.29 1.10 35.25
N LEU A 25 -16.38 1.82 35.39
CA LEU A 25 -17.23 1.86 36.58
C LEU A 25 -18.68 1.57 36.20
N PRO A 26 -19.48 0.97 37.11
CA PRO A 26 -20.93 0.93 36.93
C PRO A 26 -21.50 2.34 36.73
N LEU A 27 -22.49 2.50 35.86
CA LEU A 27 -23.06 3.80 35.48
C LEU A 27 -23.53 4.58 36.72
N ASP A 28 -24.26 3.92 37.64
CA ASP A 28 -24.79 4.54 38.86
C ASP A 28 -23.66 5.08 39.75
N ALA A 29 -22.54 4.34 39.82
CA ALA A 29 -21.36 4.76 40.61
C ALA A 29 -20.68 5.98 39.97
N ALA A 30 -20.56 6.00 38.64
CA ALA A 30 -20.03 7.13 37.88
C ALA A 30 -20.91 8.37 37.99
N GLN A 31 -22.21 8.22 37.83
CA GLN A 31 -23.20 9.31 37.98
C GLN A 31 -23.16 9.92 39.39
N LEU A 32 -23.04 9.07 40.41
CA LEU A 32 -22.90 9.55 41.81
C LEU A 32 -21.57 10.31 42.02
N PHE A 33 -20.47 9.81 41.44
CA PHE A 33 -19.16 10.44 41.59
C PHE A 33 -19.10 11.79 40.87
N PHE A 34 -19.63 11.89 39.64
CA PHE A 34 -19.63 13.10 38.82
C PHE A 34 -20.83 14.02 39.12
N LYS A 35 -21.76 13.62 39.99
CA LYS A 35 -23.01 14.32 40.31
C LYS A 35 -23.93 14.57 39.09
N GLN A 36 -23.93 13.66 38.15
CA GLN A 36 -24.80 13.67 36.98
C GLN A 36 -25.96 12.72 37.19
N LYS A 37 -26.97 13.16 37.89
CA LYS A 37 -28.14 12.35 38.18
C LYS A 37 -28.97 12.17 36.90
N ASP A 38 -29.24 10.92 36.53
CA ASP A 38 -30.05 10.53 35.38
C ASP A 38 -29.57 11.11 34.02
N ALA A 39 -28.28 11.44 33.93
CA ALA A 39 -27.66 11.97 32.72
C ALA A 39 -26.38 11.22 32.37
N VAL A 40 -25.99 11.28 31.10
CA VAL A 40 -24.73 10.76 30.57
C VAL A 40 -24.03 11.84 29.75
N SER A 41 -22.71 11.81 29.69
CA SER A 41 -21.94 12.81 28.94
C SER A 41 -22.11 12.62 27.43
N TYR A 42 -22.17 11.40 26.96
CA TYR A 42 -22.38 11.02 25.57
C TYR A 42 -22.91 9.59 25.47
N LEU A 43 -23.44 9.25 24.30
CA LEU A 43 -23.79 7.91 23.91
C LEU A 43 -22.82 7.43 22.85
N GLU A 44 -22.22 6.29 23.06
CA GLU A 44 -21.36 5.64 22.08
C GLU A 44 -22.21 4.71 21.20
N VAL A 45 -22.12 4.89 19.88
CA VAL A 45 -22.85 4.13 18.89
C VAL A 45 -21.88 3.32 18.06
N PHE A 46 -22.02 2.00 18.10
CA PHE A 46 -21.22 1.09 17.29
C PHE A 46 -21.90 0.86 15.94
N VAL A 47 -21.12 1.03 14.87
CA VAL A 47 -21.57 0.77 13.50
C VAL A 47 -20.87 -0.46 12.93
N SER A 48 -21.52 -1.15 11.99
CA SER A 48 -20.98 -2.37 11.38
C SER A 48 -19.75 -2.12 10.52
N ASN A 49 -19.66 -0.92 9.92
CA ASN A 49 -18.54 -0.49 9.10
C ASN A 49 -17.99 0.84 9.63
N ALA A 50 -16.78 0.81 10.17
CA ALA A 50 -16.13 1.98 10.74
C ALA A 50 -15.87 3.09 9.70
N ASP A 51 -15.63 2.74 8.43
CA ASP A 51 -15.39 3.72 7.37
C ASP A 51 -16.64 4.54 7.01
N GLN A 52 -17.84 4.00 7.29
CA GLN A 52 -19.12 4.65 7.06
C GLN A 52 -19.67 5.38 8.30
N ALA A 53 -18.88 5.48 9.38
CA ALA A 53 -19.30 6.09 10.63
C ALA A 53 -19.83 7.54 10.45
N SER A 54 -19.23 8.33 9.58
CA SER A 54 -19.68 9.70 9.29
C SER A 54 -21.05 9.73 8.58
N GLU A 55 -21.28 8.81 7.64
CA GLU A 55 -22.55 8.68 6.90
C GLU A 55 -23.69 8.22 7.81
N GLU A 56 -23.46 7.16 8.58
CA GLU A 56 -24.41 6.64 9.55
C GLU A 56 -24.71 7.70 10.63
N GLY A 57 -23.71 8.42 11.07
CA GLY A 57 -23.87 9.54 11.97
C GLY A 57 -24.83 10.62 11.44
N GLN A 58 -24.72 11.00 10.18
CA GLN A 58 -25.64 11.98 9.57
C GLN A 58 -27.09 11.46 9.53
N LYS A 59 -27.30 10.17 9.30
CA LYS A 59 -28.63 9.54 9.34
C LYS A 59 -29.25 9.63 10.75
N ILE A 60 -28.41 9.40 11.77
CA ILE A 60 -28.84 9.54 13.19
C ILE A 60 -29.23 10.98 13.51
N VAL A 61 -28.44 11.98 13.10
CA VAL A 61 -28.78 13.40 13.29
C VAL A 61 -30.09 13.73 12.62
N ALA A 62 -30.29 13.29 11.38
CA ALA A 62 -31.53 13.53 10.64
C ALA A 62 -32.75 12.89 11.33
N ALA A 63 -32.60 11.69 11.88
CA ALA A 63 -33.66 11.01 12.62
C ALA A 63 -34.00 11.67 13.95
N LEU A 64 -33.03 12.37 14.58
CA LEU A 64 -33.22 13.11 15.85
C LEU A 64 -33.64 14.56 15.63
N GLY A 65 -34.01 14.96 14.42
CA GLY A 65 -34.48 16.32 14.11
C GLY A 65 -33.37 17.38 14.08
N GLY A 66 -32.12 17.02 14.07
CA GLY A 66 -30.98 17.94 13.97
C GLY A 66 -30.39 18.39 15.32
N ASP A 67 -30.98 18.00 16.45
CA ASP A 67 -30.57 18.45 17.78
C ASP A 67 -29.39 17.69 18.40
N ALA A 68 -28.86 16.69 17.68
CA ALA A 68 -27.73 15.87 18.14
C ALA A 68 -26.42 16.32 17.53
N ARG A 69 -25.38 16.43 18.34
CA ARG A 69 -24.01 16.63 17.89
C ARG A 69 -23.33 15.28 17.79
N ILE A 70 -22.91 14.92 16.60
CA ILE A 70 -22.14 13.70 16.37
C ILE A 70 -20.67 14.02 16.25
N LEU A 71 -19.87 13.20 16.91
CA LEU A 71 -18.44 13.18 16.83
C LEU A 71 -18.03 11.77 16.40
N ASP A 72 -17.70 11.61 15.11
CA ASP A 72 -17.18 10.33 14.62
C ASP A 72 -15.69 10.17 14.96
N TRP A 73 -15.20 8.94 14.90
CA TRP A 73 -13.83 8.60 15.25
C TRP A 73 -12.81 9.28 14.32
N GLN A 74 -13.16 9.51 13.05
CA GLN A 74 -12.28 10.17 12.08
C GLN A 74 -12.10 11.64 12.41
N ARG A 75 -13.17 12.33 12.81
CA ARG A 75 -13.10 13.72 13.27
C ARG A 75 -12.40 13.85 14.60
N SER A 76 -12.64 12.91 15.52
CA SER A 76 -11.96 12.90 16.83
C SER A 76 -10.46 12.72 16.68
N ASN A 77 -10.01 11.95 15.68
CA ASN A 77 -8.62 11.66 15.42
C ASN A 77 -8.13 12.29 14.09
N SER A 78 -8.67 13.45 13.71
CA SER A 78 -8.43 14.06 12.40
C SER A 78 -6.94 14.29 12.09
N SER A 79 -6.14 14.64 13.08
CA SER A 79 -4.70 14.81 12.91
C SER A 79 -4.00 13.49 12.53
N LEU A 80 -4.37 12.39 13.20
CA LEU A 80 -3.86 11.07 12.90
C LEU A 80 -4.32 10.57 11.53
N VAL A 81 -5.63 10.72 11.25
CA VAL A 81 -6.21 10.33 9.96
C VAL A 81 -5.55 11.09 8.81
N ASN A 82 -5.38 12.42 8.94
CA ASN A 82 -4.69 13.22 7.94
C ASN A 82 -3.23 12.81 7.76
N ALA A 83 -2.52 12.50 8.84
CA ALA A 83 -1.13 12.02 8.76
C ALA A 83 -1.05 10.68 8.01
N LEU A 84 -1.98 9.75 8.26
CA LEU A 84 -2.04 8.47 7.54
C LEU A 84 -2.38 8.63 6.05
N ILE A 85 -3.28 9.56 5.71
CA ILE A 85 -3.60 9.88 4.31
C ILE A 85 -2.36 10.42 3.59
N VAL A 86 -1.69 11.42 4.18
CA VAL A 86 -0.45 11.98 3.61
C VAL A 86 0.63 10.90 3.48
N GLN A 87 0.81 10.06 4.49
CA GLN A 87 1.76 8.94 4.43
C GLN A 87 1.45 7.99 3.28
N ARG A 88 0.18 7.64 3.07
CA ARG A 88 -0.26 6.78 1.97
C ARG A 88 0.04 7.42 0.61
N ASP A 89 -0.26 8.70 0.45
CA ASP A 89 -0.02 9.44 -0.80
C ASP A 89 1.48 9.54 -1.10
N VAL A 90 2.30 9.81 -0.10
CA VAL A 90 3.78 9.82 -0.22
C VAL A 90 4.30 8.44 -0.60
N MET A 91 3.80 7.37 0.01
CA MET A 91 4.19 6.00 -0.34
C MET A 91 3.81 5.64 -1.77
N PHE A 92 2.62 6.05 -2.23
CA PHE A 92 2.20 5.85 -3.62
C PHE A 92 3.11 6.61 -4.60
N LEU A 93 3.52 7.84 -4.26
CA LEU A 93 4.47 8.62 -5.06
C LEU A 93 5.84 7.93 -5.13
N ILE A 94 6.36 7.43 -4.01
CA ILE A 94 7.62 6.69 -3.96
C ILE A 94 7.54 5.41 -4.82
N LEU A 95 6.45 4.64 -4.70
CA LEU A 95 6.22 3.45 -5.51
C LEU A 95 6.18 3.79 -7.00
N THR A 96 5.50 4.86 -7.37
CA THR A 96 5.45 5.35 -8.76
C THR A 96 6.85 5.69 -9.26
N LEU A 97 7.65 6.38 -8.46
CA LEU A 97 9.03 6.73 -8.83
C LEU A 97 9.89 5.48 -9.04
N ILE A 98 9.76 4.47 -8.17
CA ILE A 98 10.48 3.19 -8.31
C ILE A 98 10.09 2.50 -9.62
N ILE A 99 8.80 2.49 -9.98
CA ILE A 99 8.33 1.89 -11.24
C ILE A 99 8.86 2.66 -12.45
N VAL A 100 8.93 3.99 -12.38
CA VAL A 100 9.53 4.84 -13.42
C VAL A 100 11.02 4.52 -13.60
N VAL A 101 11.78 4.38 -12.51
CA VAL A 101 13.18 3.96 -12.57
C VAL A 101 13.33 2.58 -13.19
N ALA A 102 12.47 1.63 -12.83
CA ALA A 102 12.45 0.31 -13.45
C ALA A 102 12.15 0.38 -14.96
N ALA A 103 11.24 1.27 -15.39
CA ALA A 103 10.96 1.49 -16.81
C ALA A 103 12.21 2.03 -17.56
N PHE A 104 12.98 2.96 -16.97
CA PHE A 104 14.24 3.40 -17.55
C PHE A 104 15.28 2.29 -17.65
N ASN A 105 15.35 1.38 -16.69
CA ASN A 105 16.20 0.21 -16.76
C ASN A 105 15.79 -0.72 -17.92
N ILE A 106 14.50 -0.92 -18.16
CA ILE A 106 14.00 -1.68 -19.32
C ILE A 106 14.43 -0.98 -20.62
N ILE A 107 14.23 0.33 -20.74
CA ILE A 107 14.66 1.10 -21.93
C ILE A 107 16.16 0.91 -22.18
N SER A 108 16.99 1.08 -21.18
CA SER A 108 18.44 0.97 -21.30
C SER A 108 18.89 -0.42 -21.71
N SER A 109 18.32 -1.46 -21.07
CA SER A 109 18.61 -2.87 -21.41
C SER A 109 18.17 -3.22 -22.83
N MET A 110 16.99 -2.73 -23.24
CA MET A 110 16.49 -2.96 -24.60
C MET A 110 17.34 -2.24 -25.66
N ILE A 111 17.80 -1.00 -25.38
CA ILE A 111 18.71 -0.27 -26.28
C ILE A 111 20.02 -1.04 -26.44
N MET A 112 20.57 -1.58 -25.35
CA MET A 112 21.78 -2.42 -25.40
C MET A 112 21.53 -3.69 -26.22
N MET A 113 20.43 -4.38 -25.95
CA MET A 113 20.03 -5.56 -26.71
C MET A 113 19.90 -5.26 -28.22
N VAL A 114 19.31 -4.12 -28.59
CA VAL A 114 19.19 -3.69 -29.98
C VAL A 114 20.56 -3.46 -30.62
N LYS A 115 21.51 -2.87 -29.91
CA LYS A 115 22.87 -2.68 -30.40
C LYS A 115 23.59 -4.02 -30.59
N ASP A 116 23.52 -4.90 -29.60
CA ASP A 116 24.19 -6.20 -29.63
C ASP A 116 23.63 -7.11 -30.76
N LYS A 117 22.34 -6.98 -31.04
CA LYS A 117 21.62 -7.72 -32.08
C LYS A 117 21.57 -6.98 -33.44
N GLY A 118 22.26 -5.89 -33.58
CA GLY A 118 22.24 -5.07 -34.80
C GLY A 118 22.58 -5.85 -36.06
N ARG A 119 23.61 -6.72 -36.02
CA ARG A 119 24.03 -7.59 -37.11
C ARG A 119 22.98 -8.64 -37.46
N ASP A 120 22.39 -9.27 -36.44
CA ASP A 120 21.33 -10.26 -36.64
C ASP A 120 20.08 -9.60 -37.27
N ILE A 121 19.73 -8.40 -36.85
CA ILE A 121 18.64 -7.60 -37.43
C ILE A 121 18.94 -7.27 -38.89
N ALA A 122 20.18 -6.86 -39.22
CA ALA A 122 20.59 -6.56 -40.59
C ALA A 122 20.48 -7.79 -41.51
N ILE A 123 20.95 -8.96 -41.06
CA ILE A 123 20.84 -10.24 -41.79
C ILE A 123 19.35 -10.56 -42.01
N LEU A 124 18.52 -10.52 -41.02
CA LEU A 124 17.08 -10.80 -41.14
C LEU A 124 16.42 -9.85 -42.18
N ARG A 125 16.80 -8.58 -42.17
CA ARG A 125 16.25 -7.60 -43.12
C ARG A 125 16.74 -7.83 -44.54
N THR A 126 17.96 -8.24 -44.76
CA THR A 126 18.47 -8.63 -46.11
C THR A 126 17.80 -9.90 -46.63
N MET A 127 17.38 -10.80 -45.71
CA MET A 127 16.60 -11.99 -46.06
C MET A 127 15.10 -11.69 -46.30
N GLY A 128 14.67 -10.43 -46.19
CA GLY A 128 13.29 -9.99 -46.49
C GLY A 128 12.39 -9.72 -45.27
N ALA A 129 12.93 -9.73 -44.05
CA ALA A 129 12.12 -9.37 -42.88
C ALA A 129 11.67 -7.89 -42.93
N SER A 130 10.38 -7.66 -42.77
CA SER A 130 9.82 -6.32 -42.75
C SER A 130 10.12 -5.57 -41.44
N ARG A 131 10.09 -4.22 -41.46
CA ARG A 131 10.24 -3.40 -40.27
C ARG A 131 9.22 -3.77 -39.18
N GLY A 132 7.99 -4.09 -39.57
CA GLY A 132 6.95 -4.53 -38.63
C GLY A 132 7.25 -5.87 -37.96
N MET A 133 7.95 -6.77 -38.65
CA MET A 133 8.36 -8.05 -38.06
C MET A 133 9.43 -7.85 -36.97
N ILE A 134 10.44 -7.03 -37.23
CA ILE A 134 11.45 -6.66 -36.23
C ILE A 134 10.81 -5.93 -35.04
N LEU A 135 9.92 -4.98 -35.31
CA LEU A 135 9.18 -4.27 -34.24
C LEU A 135 8.43 -5.24 -33.33
N ARG A 136 7.70 -6.21 -33.90
CA ARG A 136 6.94 -7.22 -33.12
C ARG A 136 7.86 -8.10 -32.26
N ILE A 137 8.99 -8.53 -32.79
CA ILE A 137 9.96 -9.34 -32.06
C ILE A 137 10.43 -8.60 -30.79
N PHE A 138 10.85 -7.34 -30.93
CA PHE A 138 11.35 -6.57 -29.81
C PHE A 138 10.25 -6.17 -28.82
N ILE A 139 9.03 -5.84 -29.29
CA ILE A 139 7.89 -5.61 -28.40
C ILE A 139 7.55 -6.87 -27.60
N LEU A 140 7.49 -8.04 -28.26
CA LEU A 140 7.21 -9.29 -27.57
C LEU A 140 8.30 -9.64 -26.55
N SER A 141 9.57 -9.43 -26.90
CA SER A 141 10.68 -9.66 -25.97
C SER A 141 10.60 -8.71 -24.75
N GLY A 142 10.36 -7.45 -24.94
CA GLY A 142 10.23 -6.48 -23.85
C GLY A 142 8.96 -6.71 -23.04
N ALA A 143 7.83 -7.00 -23.68
CA ALA A 143 6.58 -7.32 -22.99
C ALA A 143 6.69 -8.59 -22.14
N SER A 144 7.39 -9.63 -22.63
CA SER A 144 7.60 -10.85 -21.84
C SER A 144 8.42 -10.58 -20.59
N ILE A 145 9.46 -9.75 -20.65
CA ILE A 145 10.24 -9.32 -19.49
C ILE A 145 9.34 -8.57 -18.48
N GLY A 146 8.54 -7.64 -18.98
CA GLY A 146 7.62 -6.87 -18.15
C GLY A 146 6.56 -7.73 -17.46
N ILE A 147 5.96 -8.67 -18.20
CA ILE A 147 4.93 -9.58 -17.65
C ILE A 147 5.55 -10.52 -16.60
N VAL A 148 6.64 -11.19 -16.94
CA VAL A 148 7.30 -12.15 -16.02
C VAL A 148 7.80 -11.42 -14.78
N GLY A 149 8.45 -10.25 -14.94
CA GLY A 149 8.92 -9.44 -13.82
C GLY A 149 7.78 -8.95 -12.92
N THR A 150 6.69 -8.48 -13.50
CA THR A 150 5.51 -8.03 -12.72
C THR A 150 4.84 -9.18 -11.99
N LEU A 151 4.68 -10.35 -12.62
CA LEU A 151 4.10 -11.53 -11.98
C LEU A 151 4.99 -12.04 -10.85
N ALA A 152 6.29 -12.13 -11.07
CA ALA A 152 7.25 -12.54 -10.05
C ALA A 152 7.24 -11.57 -8.86
N GLY A 153 7.26 -10.27 -9.12
CA GLY A 153 7.17 -9.22 -8.09
C GLY A 153 5.85 -9.27 -7.33
N PHE A 154 4.72 -9.49 -8.01
CA PHE A 154 3.41 -9.64 -7.41
C PHE A 154 3.34 -10.84 -6.45
N VAL A 155 3.78 -12.02 -6.91
CA VAL A 155 3.78 -13.24 -6.08
C VAL A 155 4.70 -13.04 -4.86
N LEU A 156 5.89 -12.51 -5.08
CA LEU A 156 6.87 -12.29 -4.01
C LEU A 156 6.35 -11.26 -3.00
N GLY A 157 5.71 -10.19 -3.47
CA GLY A 157 5.06 -9.18 -2.62
C GLY A 157 3.96 -9.77 -1.73
N ILE A 158 3.07 -10.60 -2.29
CA ILE A 158 2.01 -11.26 -1.51
C ILE A 158 2.62 -12.20 -0.46
N VAL A 159 3.59 -13.03 -0.85
CA VAL A 159 4.23 -13.99 0.07
C VAL A 159 4.90 -13.25 1.24
N ILE A 160 5.66 -12.19 0.95
CA ILE A 160 6.29 -11.39 2.00
C ILE A 160 5.25 -10.75 2.91
N THR A 161 4.17 -10.19 2.36
CA THR A 161 3.12 -9.55 3.15
C THR A 161 2.40 -10.54 4.06
N GLN A 162 2.13 -11.76 3.58
CA GLN A 162 1.48 -12.80 4.38
C GLN A 162 2.36 -13.33 5.51
N HIS A 163 3.69 -13.36 5.31
CA HIS A 163 4.65 -13.86 6.31
C HIS A 163 5.39 -12.72 7.02
N LEU A 164 4.85 -11.50 6.97
CA LEU A 164 5.52 -10.31 7.53
C LEU A 164 5.81 -10.47 9.03
N GLU A 165 4.87 -11.05 9.77
CA GLU A 165 5.04 -11.28 11.21
C GLU A 165 6.10 -12.34 11.51
N ASP A 166 6.15 -13.43 10.74
CA ASP A 166 7.16 -14.47 10.89
C ASP A 166 8.57 -13.92 10.57
N ILE A 167 8.67 -13.10 9.52
CA ILE A 167 9.91 -12.42 9.13
C ILE A 167 10.36 -11.47 10.24
N ARG A 168 9.44 -10.68 10.80
CA ARG A 168 9.71 -9.78 11.91
C ARG A 168 10.27 -10.53 13.10
N GLN A 169 9.60 -11.61 13.52
CA GLN A 169 10.03 -12.44 14.67
C GLN A 169 11.39 -13.08 14.42
N PHE A 170 11.63 -13.58 13.19
CA PHE A 170 12.93 -14.13 12.82
C PHE A 170 14.04 -13.09 12.95
N ILE A 171 13.83 -11.87 12.45
CA ILE A 171 14.82 -10.79 12.54
C ILE A 171 15.06 -10.37 14.01
N GLN A 172 13.99 -10.24 14.81
CA GLN A 172 14.12 -9.93 16.24
C GLN A 172 14.93 -10.97 16.99
N ASN A 173 14.66 -12.25 16.74
CA ASN A 173 15.39 -13.35 17.36
C ASN A 173 16.85 -13.41 16.92
N ALA A 174 17.13 -13.15 15.64
CA ALA A 174 18.50 -13.16 15.09
C ALA A 174 19.35 -11.99 15.61
N LEU A 175 18.75 -10.80 15.76
CA LEU A 175 19.45 -9.60 16.21
C LEU A 175 19.40 -9.41 17.74
N HIS A 176 18.64 -10.22 18.48
CA HIS A 176 18.39 -10.07 19.92
C HIS A 176 17.93 -8.65 20.31
N MET A 177 17.20 -7.96 19.42
CA MET A 177 16.68 -6.61 19.60
C MET A 177 15.17 -6.61 19.47
N GLN A 178 14.47 -5.89 20.33
CA GLN A 178 13.05 -5.61 20.18
C GLN A 178 12.90 -4.47 19.16
N LEU A 179 12.63 -4.80 17.89
CA LEU A 179 12.46 -3.81 16.82
C LEU A 179 11.22 -2.95 17.01
N PHE A 180 10.19 -3.49 17.66
CA PHE A 180 8.95 -2.79 17.95
C PHE A 180 8.56 -3.07 19.40
N ALA A 181 8.85 -2.13 20.29
CA ALA A 181 8.36 -2.18 21.65
C ALA A 181 6.86 -1.83 21.63
N ALA A 182 6.02 -2.70 22.17
CA ALA A 182 4.56 -2.50 22.24
C ALA A 182 4.18 -1.19 22.97
N GLU A 183 5.06 -0.71 23.84
CA GLU A 183 4.95 0.55 24.59
C GLU A 183 5.03 1.80 23.68
N ILE A 184 5.71 1.69 22.52
CA ILE A 184 5.92 2.82 21.59
C ILE A 184 4.98 2.71 20.38
N TYR A 185 4.74 1.50 19.93
CA TYR A 185 3.94 1.22 18.73
C TYR A 185 2.62 0.58 19.13
N PHE A 186 1.70 1.19 19.68
CA PHE A 186 0.32 0.81 20.05
C PHE A 186 -0.21 -0.58 19.61
N PHE A 187 0.56 -1.38 18.88
CA PHE A 187 0.18 -2.68 18.34
C PHE A 187 1.18 -3.77 18.74
N THR A 188 0.68 -4.88 19.26
CA THR A 188 1.47 -6.08 19.56
C THR A 188 1.83 -6.88 18.31
N ARG A 189 1.11 -6.67 17.21
CA ARG A 189 1.35 -7.29 15.89
C ARG A 189 1.30 -6.24 14.80
N LEU A 190 2.11 -6.40 13.75
CA LEU A 190 2.05 -5.54 12.58
C LEU A 190 0.81 -5.91 11.73
N PRO A 191 -0.23 -5.07 11.70
CA PRO A 191 -1.39 -5.33 10.85
C PRO A 191 -1.01 -5.08 9.39
N ALA A 192 -0.83 -6.15 8.61
CA ALA A 192 -0.66 -6.05 7.17
C ALA A 192 -1.99 -6.39 6.49
N VAL A 193 -2.62 -5.39 5.89
CA VAL A 193 -3.88 -5.55 5.16
C VAL A 193 -3.61 -5.39 3.67
N ILE A 194 -3.93 -6.43 2.89
CA ILE A 194 -3.85 -6.37 1.43
C ILE A 194 -5.14 -5.74 0.91
N VAL A 195 -5.01 -4.57 0.30
CA VAL A 195 -6.12 -3.85 -0.32
C VAL A 195 -6.15 -4.17 -1.82
N PRO A 196 -7.10 -5.00 -2.30
CA PRO A 196 -7.04 -5.56 -3.66
C PRO A 196 -7.03 -4.51 -4.77
N HIS A 197 -7.76 -3.41 -4.62
CA HIS A 197 -7.83 -2.37 -5.64
C HIS A 197 -6.52 -1.57 -5.74
N GLU A 198 -5.80 -1.34 -4.65
CA GLU A 198 -4.50 -0.68 -4.66
C GLU A 198 -3.44 -1.57 -5.31
N VAL A 199 -3.43 -2.85 -4.95
CA VAL A 199 -2.55 -3.84 -5.58
C VAL A 199 -2.80 -3.92 -7.08
N ALA A 200 -4.08 -3.98 -7.49
CA ALA A 200 -4.44 -4.00 -8.91
C ALA A 200 -3.97 -2.72 -9.64
N ALA A 201 -4.13 -1.55 -9.02
CA ALA A 201 -3.67 -0.28 -9.59
C ALA A 201 -2.14 -0.28 -9.82
N VAL A 202 -1.36 -0.75 -8.85
CA VAL A 202 0.11 -0.85 -8.95
C VAL A 202 0.53 -1.85 -10.04
N VAL A 203 -0.11 -3.01 -10.11
CA VAL A 203 0.18 -4.04 -11.13
C VAL A 203 -0.15 -3.51 -12.54
N ILE A 204 -1.31 -2.90 -12.72
CA ILE A 204 -1.71 -2.31 -14.01
C ILE A 204 -0.75 -1.19 -14.42
N MET A 205 -0.37 -0.32 -13.48
CA MET A 205 0.59 0.75 -13.73
C MET A 205 1.96 0.20 -14.12
N ALA A 206 2.45 -0.83 -13.43
CA ALA A 206 3.72 -1.48 -13.73
C ALA A 206 3.72 -2.12 -15.13
N LEU A 207 2.66 -2.85 -15.48
CA LEU A 207 2.49 -3.44 -16.82
C LEU A 207 2.41 -2.37 -17.90
N ALA A 208 1.63 -1.31 -17.68
CA ALA A 208 1.46 -0.23 -18.64
C ALA A 208 2.80 0.51 -18.90
N LEU A 209 3.51 0.89 -17.84
CA LEU A 209 4.81 1.57 -17.96
C LEU A 209 5.87 0.66 -18.56
N SER A 210 5.90 -0.63 -18.20
CA SER A 210 6.79 -1.61 -18.80
C SER A 210 6.54 -1.74 -20.31
N PHE A 211 5.27 -1.84 -20.73
CA PHE A 211 4.92 -1.90 -22.15
C PHE A 211 5.31 -0.60 -22.89
N LEU A 212 5.00 0.57 -22.33
CA LEU A 212 5.37 1.86 -22.92
C LEU A 212 6.90 2.01 -23.04
N ALA A 213 7.65 1.54 -22.05
CA ALA A 213 9.10 1.55 -22.04
C ALA A 213 9.71 0.75 -23.21
N THR A 214 9.02 -0.32 -23.64
CA THR A 214 9.51 -1.14 -24.75
C THR A 214 9.26 -0.54 -26.14
N LEU A 215 8.31 0.38 -26.28
CA LEU A 215 7.93 0.94 -27.58
C LEU A 215 9.07 1.69 -28.26
N TYR A 216 9.74 2.57 -27.53
CA TYR A 216 10.81 3.39 -28.09
C TYR A 216 12.01 2.55 -28.60
N PRO A 217 12.60 1.64 -27.80
CA PRO A 217 13.68 0.79 -28.28
C PRO A 217 13.29 -0.11 -29.44
N SER A 218 12.07 -0.67 -29.41
CA SER A 218 11.56 -1.55 -30.47
C SER A 218 11.38 -0.79 -31.81
N TRP A 219 10.86 0.44 -31.73
CA TRP A 219 10.76 1.30 -32.90
C TRP A 219 12.14 1.65 -33.48
N ARG A 220 13.11 1.93 -32.61
CA ARG A 220 14.49 2.19 -33.03
C ARG A 220 15.11 0.97 -33.71
N ALA A 221 14.91 -0.22 -33.17
CA ALA A 221 15.36 -1.48 -33.77
C ALA A 221 14.80 -1.70 -35.19
N ALA A 222 13.51 -1.41 -35.37
CA ALA A 222 12.84 -1.54 -36.66
C ALA A 222 13.36 -0.58 -37.73
N ARG A 223 14.01 0.52 -37.33
CA ARG A 223 14.56 1.55 -38.23
C ARG A 223 16.06 1.41 -38.51
N LEU A 224 16.74 0.45 -37.91
CA LEU A 224 18.15 0.18 -38.18
C LEU A 224 18.38 -0.05 -39.68
N ASP A 225 19.40 0.66 -40.25
CA ASP A 225 19.78 0.46 -41.63
C ASP A 225 20.61 -0.82 -41.74
N PRO A 226 20.22 -1.75 -42.63
CA PRO A 226 21.00 -2.98 -42.84
C PRO A 226 22.44 -2.73 -43.27
N VAL A 227 22.69 -1.63 -44.00
CA VAL A 227 24.03 -1.29 -44.49
C VAL A 227 24.96 -0.86 -43.36
N GLU A 228 24.43 -0.06 -42.40
CA GLU A 228 25.19 0.33 -41.21
C GLU A 228 25.50 -0.87 -40.29
N GLY A 229 24.51 -1.78 -40.13
CA GLY A 229 24.64 -2.96 -39.28
C GLY A 229 25.68 -4.00 -39.78
N LEU A 230 26.01 -3.99 -41.07
CA LEU A 230 27.01 -4.87 -41.69
C LEU A 230 28.38 -4.20 -41.88
N ARG A 231 28.49 -2.87 -41.74
CA ARG A 231 29.71 -2.08 -42.00
C ARG A 231 30.63 -1.91 -40.78
N TYR A 232 30.14 -2.08 -39.58
CA TYR A 232 30.94 -1.98 -38.36
C TYR A 232 31.61 -3.32 -38.05
N GLU A 233 32.86 -3.42 -38.52
CA GLU A 233 33.97 -4.12 -37.88
C GLU A 233 34.84 -3.12 -37.16
#